data_dfc1915eee45b7475f1f3352686b040c
#
_entry.id   dfc1915eee45b7475f1f3352686b040c
#
_cell.length_a   1.000
_cell.length_b   1.000
_cell.length_c   1.000
_cell.angle_alpha   90.00
_cell.angle_beta   90.00
_cell.angle_gamma   90.00
#
_symmetry.space_group_name_H-M   'P 1'
#
loop_
_entity.id
_entity.type
_entity.pdbx_description
1 polymer ?
#
loop_
_entity_poly.entity_id
_entity_poly.type
_entity_poly.pdbx_seq_one_letter_code
_entity_poly.pdbx_strand_id
1 'polypeptide(L)'
;MKYRQAIVNVMLSWLGCKEGDSTHRRIIDIYNSHKPLARGYKVKYTDPWCATTVSAAAIMCGYTDIIPTECSCQKLIELFKAKGIWVENDAYVPQTGDWVFYDWQDSGVGDNVGVSDHVGVAEKCDGNIIVVIEGNKNDGVERRSIQVNGKYIRGFGVPKYDDDSAPVNTPSKHEKYGIDISANQGIVDFNKVKQSGIDFVILRSTTKNGQPDVRFEEYYKGASNAGLPVSVYKYSYAKSVAEAQKEAESVIKLLNGRKCEIWLDMEDQSQIPLGKDGIALIITAFLTTCVKAGYDVGIYCNLNWYKNYIKDDIKKICRFWIARYGKNTGQMDVSTKPDVKGMVMWQYTSKGSVGGISGNVDMDIKN
;
A
#
# COMPACT_ATOMS: atom_id res chain seq x y z
N MET A 1 -2.17 13.77 10.03
CA MET A 1 -2.82 13.68 8.70
C MET A 1 -3.75 12.49 8.66
N LYS A 2 -4.92 12.63 8.04
CA LYS A 2 -5.97 11.61 7.97
C LYS A 2 -6.04 11.09 6.54
N TYR A 3 -5.59 9.87 6.33
CA TYR A 3 -5.47 9.27 5.00
C TYR A 3 -6.60 8.28 4.74
N ARG A 4 -7.14 8.27 3.54
CA ARG A 4 -8.18 7.35 3.08
C ARG A 4 -7.80 5.88 3.30
N GLN A 5 -6.56 5.52 3.03
CA GLN A 5 -6.09 4.14 3.18
C GLN A 5 -6.08 3.66 4.64
N ALA A 6 -5.98 4.55 5.63
CA ALA A 6 -5.89 4.14 7.03
C ALA A 6 -7.15 3.42 7.50
N ILE A 7 -8.36 3.93 7.16
CA ILE A 7 -9.62 3.28 7.56
C ILE A 7 -9.78 1.92 6.84
N VAL A 8 -9.38 1.85 5.58
CA VAL A 8 -9.39 0.58 4.83
C VAL A 8 -8.43 -0.44 5.47
N ASN A 9 -7.25 -0.03 5.89
CA ASN A 9 -6.29 -0.93 6.55
C ASN A 9 -6.84 -1.50 7.87
N VAL A 10 -7.59 -0.71 8.63
CA VAL A 10 -8.28 -1.19 9.83
C VAL A 10 -9.34 -2.23 9.45
N MET A 11 -10.19 -1.95 8.47
CA MET A 11 -11.20 -2.90 7.98
C MET A 11 -10.56 -4.20 7.45
N LEU A 12 -9.45 -4.10 6.72
CA LEU A 12 -8.68 -5.25 6.23
C LEU A 12 -8.13 -6.12 7.36
N SER A 13 -7.74 -5.51 8.49
CA SER A 13 -7.21 -6.25 9.65
C SER A 13 -8.26 -7.13 10.32
N TRP A 14 -9.53 -6.92 10.05
CA TRP A 14 -10.67 -7.67 10.58
C TRP A 14 -11.26 -8.68 9.58
N LEU A 15 -10.76 -8.73 8.34
CA LEU A 15 -11.25 -9.70 7.35
C LEU A 15 -11.19 -11.14 7.87
N GLY A 16 -12.29 -11.87 7.66
CA GLY A 16 -12.45 -13.24 8.14
C GLY A 16 -12.94 -13.35 9.57
N CYS A 17 -13.10 -12.22 10.30
CA CYS A 17 -13.79 -12.19 11.59
C CYS A 17 -15.19 -12.79 11.45
N LYS A 18 -15.62 -13.55 12.48
CA LYS A 18 -16.97 -14.09 12.56
C LYS A 18 -17.65 -13.59 13.83
N GLU A 19 -19.00 -13.44 13.73
CA GLU A 19 -19.81 -13.07 14.88
C GLU A 19 -19.54 -14.01 16.07
N GLY A 20 -19.38 -13.43 17.26
CA GLY A 20 -19.09 -14.15 18.50
C GLY A 20 -17.60 -14.42 18.76
N ASP A 21 -16.71 -14.26 17.76
CA ASP A 21 -15.27 -14.41 17.98
C ASP A 21 -14.65 -13.23 18.76
N SER A 22 -13.37 -13.33 19.09
CA SER A 22 -12.66 -12.30 19.85
C SER A 22 -12.51 -10.99 19.08
N THR A 23 -12.40 -11.04 17.77
CA THR A 23 -12.28 -9.85 16.89
C THR A 23 -13.62 -9.11 16.81
N HIS A 24 -14.72 -9.84 16.64
CA HIS A 24 -16.06 -9.26 16.69
C HIS A 24 -16.33 -8.55 18.02
N ARG A 25 -16.07 -9.21 19.15
CA ARG A 25 -16.22 -8.59 20.48
C ARG A 25 -15.36 -7.33 20.61
N ARG A 26 -14.12 -7.37 20.15
CA ARG A 26 -13.22 -6.21 20.14
C ARG A 26 -13.77 -5.05 19.32
N ILE A 27 -14.37 -5.30 18.14
CA ILE A 27 -15.01 -4.27 17.32
C ILE A 27 -16.12 -3.57 18.11
N ILE A 28 -17.01 -4.34 18.74
CA ILE A 28 -18.10 -3.80 19.57
C ILE A 28 -17.54 -3.02 20.77
N ASP A 29 -16.50 -3.52 21.44
CA ASP A 29 -15.87 -2.86 22.59
C ASP A 29 -15.20 -1.53 22.20
N ILE A 30 -14.55 -1.47 21.03
CA ILE A 30 -13.97 -0.22 20.49
C ILE A 30 -15.07 0.83 20.34
N TYR A 31 -16.19 0.48 19.68
CA TYR A 31 -17.31 1.38 19.53
C TYR A 31 -17.86 1.84 20.90
N ASN A 32 -18.09 0.92 21.80
CA ASN A 32 -18.66 1.20 23.13
C ASN A 32 -17.73 2.00 24.04
N SER A 33 -16.42 1.98 23.79
CA SER A 33 -15.43 2.77 24.55
C SER A 33 -15.43 4.23 24.15
N HIS A 34 -15.88 4.58 22.95
CA HIS A 34 -15.94 5.94 22.44
C HIS A 34 -17.10 6.72 23.13
N LYS A 35 -16.80 7.93 23.59
CA LYS A 35 -17.79 8.77 24.31
C LYS A 35 -17.94 10.15 23.66
N PRO A 36 -19.15 10.72 23.63
CA PRO A 36 -20.41 10.13 24.09
C PRO A 36 -20.89 9.02 23.14
N LEU A 37 -21.58 8.01 23.68
CA LEU A 37 -22.25 7.00 22.85
C LEU A 37 -23.35 7.66 22.02
N ALA A 38 -23.44 7.31 20.75
CA ALA A 38 -24.51 7.77 19.89
C ALA A 38 -25.88 7.40 20.50
N ARG A 39 -26.71 8.41 20.69
CA ARG A 39 -28.03 8.28 21.35
C ARG A 39 -27.99 7.59 22.74
N GLY A 40 -26.81 7.55 23.38
CA GLY A 40 -26.62 6.88 24.68
C GLY A 40 -26.70 5.35 24.61
N TYR A 41 -26.76 4.75 23.41
CA TYR A 41 -26.96 3.31 23.25
C TYR A 41 -25.63 2.54 23.29
N LYS A 42 -25.55 1.56 24.20
CA LYS A 42 -24.42 0.61 24.27
C LYS A 42 -24.77 -0.62 23.43
N VAL A 43 -24.05 -0.85 22.35
CA VAL A 43 -24.21 -1.97 21.44
C VAL A 43 -23.92 -3.30 22.15
N LYS A 44 -24.80 -4.28 21.95
CA LYS A 44 -24.64 -5.64 22.46
C LYS A 44 -23.90 -6.50 21.41
N TYR A 45 -23.30 -7.59 21.84
CA TYR A 45 -22.63 -8.53 20.91
C TYR A 45 -23.61 -9.31 20.00
N THR A 46 -24.92 -9.19 20.24
CA THR A 46 -25.99 -9.82 19.46
C THR A 46 -26.75 -8.82 18.58
N ASP A 47 -26.38 -7.57 18.60
CA ASP A 47 -27.03 -6.54 17.77
C ASP A 47 -26.44 -6.59 16.33
N PRO A 48 -27.20 -6.16 15.31
CA PRO A 48 -26.60 -5.94 13.99
C PRO A 48 -25.42 -4.97 14.08
N TRP A 49 -24.28 -5.33 13.50
CA TRP A 49 -23.02 -4.63 13.76
C TRP A 49 -22.29 -4.05 12.52
N CYS A 50 -22.98 -3.97 11.35
CA CYS A 50 -22.39 -3.35 10.14
C CYS A 50 -21.99 -1.88 10.38
N ALA A 51 -22.91 -1.04 10.85
CA ALA A 51 -22.64 0.37 11.17
C ALA A 51 -21.67 0.52 12.32
N THR A 52 -21.72 -0.38 13.31
CA THR A 52 -20.80 -0.44 14.43
C THR A 52 -19.37 -0.71 13.96
N THR A 53 -19.19 -1.63 12.98
CA THR A 53 -17.87 -1.97 12.42
C THR A 53 -17.20 -0.77 11.76
N VAL A 54 -17.89 -0.11 10.84
CA VAL A 54 -17.32 1.04 10.13
C VAL A 54 -17.05 2.21 11.09
N SER A 55 -17.94 2.42 12.10
CA SER A 55 -17.72 3.41 13.15
C SER A 55 -16.53 3.08 14.05
N ALA A 56 -16.33 1.79 14.42
CA ALA A 56 -15.18 1.35 15.18
C ALA A 56 -13.88 1.57 14.41
N ALA A 57 -13.90 1.38 13.07
CA ALA A 57 -12.75 1.70 12.23
C ALA A 57 -12.39 3.18 12.25
N ALA A 58 -13.38 4.06 12.16
CA ALA A 58 -13.18 5.53 12.29
C ALA A 58 -12.63 5.92 13.67
N ILE A 59 -13.10 5.30 14.74
CA ILE A 59 -12.62 5.50 16.10
C ILE A 59 -11.15 5.07 16.23
N MET A 60 -10.79 3.89 15.74
CA MET A 60 -9.40 3.40 15.78
C MET A 60 -8.43 4.28 15.01
N CYS A 61 -8.87 4.86 13.91
CA CYS A 61 -8.06 5.82 13.14
C CYS A 61 -7.96 7.20 13.80
N GLY A 62 -8.78 7.49 14.84
CA GLY A 62 -8.88 8.84 15.41
C GLY A 62 -9.55 9.84 14.47
N TYR A 63 -10.46 9.40 13.59
CA TYR A 63 -11.08 10.20 12.52
C TYR A 63 -12.50 10.69 12.84
N THR A 64 -12.92 10.62 14.09
CA THR A 64 -14.28 10.94 14.53
C THR A 64 -14.70 12.41 14.35
N ASP A 65 -13.75 13.29 14.14
CA ASP A 65 -13.98 14.69 13.78
C ASP A 65 -14.39 14.88 12.30
N ILE A 66 -13.90 14.04 11.38
CA ILE A 66 -14.28 14.06 9.96
C ILE A 66 -15.34 13.01 9.61
N ILE A 67 -15.41 11.92 10.34
CA ILE A 67 -16.34 10.80 10.13
C ILE A 67 -17.28 10.68 11.32
N PRO A 68 -18.60 10.79 11.14
CA PRO A 68 -19.54 10.57 12.22
C PRO A 68 -19.56 9.08 12.62
N THR A 69 -19.88 8.81 13.89
CA THR A 69 -19.99 7.45 14.43
C THR A 69 -21.40 7.18 14.94
N GLU A 70 -21.96 6.05 14.54
CA GLU A 70 -23.32 5.63 14.89
C GLU A 70 -23.44 4.10 14.67
N CYS A 71 -24.37 3.44 15.35
CA CYS A 71 -24.66 2.02 15.20
C CYS A 71 -25.90 1.73 14.33
N SER A 72 -26.50 2.77 13.74
CA SER A 72 -27.63 2.67 12.81
C SER A 72 -27.24 3.24 11.45
N CYS A 73 -27.40 2.47 10.37
CA CYS A 73 -27.07 2.90 9.00
C CYS A 73 -27.86 4.16 8.62
N GLN A 74 -29.15 4.19 8.89
CA GLN A 74 -29.98 5.33 8.55
C GLN A 74 -29.58 6.59 9.33
N LYS A 75 -29.23 6.46 10.62
CA LYS A 75 -28.75 7.60 11.41
C LYS A 75 -27.36 8.07 10.99
N LEU A 76 -26.50 7.17 10.51
CA LEU A 76 -25.24 7.55 9.87
C LEU A 76 -25.48 8.45 8.65
N ILE A 77 -26.42 8.09 7.76
CA ILE A 77 -26.76 8.92 6.59
C ILE A 77 -27.17 10.34 7.03
N GLU A 78 -28.03 10.46 8.06
CA GLU A 78 -28.44 11.77 8.58
C GLU A 78 -27.24 12.59 9.08
N LEU A 79 -26.28 11.94 9.74
CA LEU A 79 -25.05 12.59 10.22
C LEU A 79 -24.09 12.96 9.07
N PHE A 80 -23.97 12.12 8.05
CA PHE A 80 -23.21 12.44 6.84
C PHE A 80 -23.84 13.62 6.09
N LYS A 81 -25.16 13.68 5.96
CA LYS A 81 -25.91 14.81 5.39
C LYS A 81 -25.68 16.10 6.20
N ALA A 82 -25.76 16.01 7.50
CA ALA A 82 -25.55 17.16 8.40
C ALA A 82 -24.11 17.72 8.31
N LYS A 83 -23.11 16.87 8.05
CA LYS A 83 -21.73 17.30 7.82
C LYS A 83 -21.47 17.80 6.39
N GLY A 84 -22.40 17.69 5.46
CA GLY A 84 -22.22 18.06 4.05
C GLY A 84 -21.22 17.15 3.32
N ILE A 85 -21.18 15.88 3.69
CA ILE A 85 -20.29 14.84 3.12
C ILE A 85 -21.08 13.60 2.69
N TRP A 86 -22.32 13.81 2.25
CA TRP A 86 -23.19 12.79 1.69
C TRP A 86 -23.37 13.00 0.19
N VAL A 87 -23.25 11.94 -0.60
CA VAL A 87 -23.52 11.92 -2.04
C VAL A 87 -24.71 11.01 -2.29
N GLU A 88 -25.80 11.57 -2.80
CA GLU A 88 -27.04 10.90 -3.14
C GLU A 88 -27.08 10.69 -4.67
N ASN A 89 -26.19 9.83 -5.19
CA ASN A 89 -26.07 9.55 -6.61
C ASN A 89 -25.41 8.18 -6.79
N ASP A 90 -26.15 7.19 -7.28
CA ASP A 90 -25.68 5.81 -7.48
C ASP A 90 -24.55 5.73 -8.51
N ALA A 91 -24.51 6.66 -9.46
CA ALA A 91 -23.45 6.76 -10.48
C ALA A 91 -22.16 7.41 -9.95
N TYR A 92 -22.12 7.80 -8.67
CA TYR A 92 -20.88 8.25 -8.05
C TYR A 92 -19.86 7.13 -8.04
N VAL A 93 -18.63 7.42 -8.48
CA VAL A 93 -17.50 6.49 -8.45
C VAL A 93 -16.74 6.72 -7.14
N PRO A 94 -16.90 5.85 -6.13
CA PRO A 94 -16.32 6.08 -4.83
C PRO A 94 -14.81 5.88 -4.85
N GLN A 95 -14.14 6.66 -4.02
CA GLN A 95 -12.72 6.50 -3.75
C GLN A 95 -12.50 5.53 -2.58
N THR A 96 -11.27 5.01 -2.47
CA THR A 96 -10.82 4.27 -1.29
C THR A 96 -11.17 5.03 -0.02
N GLY A 97 -11.81 4.36 0.95
CA GLY A 97 -12.19 4.98 2.21
C GLY A 97 -13.56 5.69 2.22
N ASP A 98 -14.24 5.83 1.07
CA ASP A 98 -15.63 6.27 1.04
C ASP A 98 -16.54 5.19 1.62
N TRP A 99 -17.65 5.59 2.16
CA TRP A 99 -18.61 4.69 2.76
C TRP A 99 -19.75 4.40 1.78
N VAL A 100 -20.09 3.13 1.59
CA VAL A 100 -21.13 2.67 0.68
C VAL A 100 -22.31 2.21 1.51
N PHE A 101 -23.48 2.81 1.29
CA PHE A 101 -24.71 2.48 1.97
C PHE A 101 -25.65 1.73 1.03
N TYR A 102 -26.38 0.78 1.58
CA TYR A 102 -27.26 -0.11 0.84
C TYR A 102 -28.71 -0.02 1.35
N ASP A 103 -29.65 -0.17 0.41
CA ASP A 103 -31.06 -0.43 0.65
C ASP A 103 -31.42 -1.71 -0.11
N TRP A 104 -31.74 -2.78 0.62
CA TRP A 104 -32.05 -4.06 0.00
C TRP A 104 -33.44 -4.10 -0.63
N GLN A 105 -34.30 -3.11 -0.34
CA GLN A 105 -35.60 -2.93 -0.94
C GLN A 105 -35.55 -2.18 -2.27
N ASP A 106 -34.42 -1.51 -2.55
CA ASP A 106 -34.17 -0.83 -3.82
C ASP A 106 -34.27 -1.83 -4.98
N SER A 107 -35.20 -1.56 -5.91
CA SER A 107 -35.47 -2.41 -7.08
C SER A 107 -34.84 -1.89 -8.36
N GLY A 108 -34.29 -0.68 -8.37
CA GLY A 108 -33.85 0.03 -9.55
C GLY A 108 -32.47 0.62 -9.47
N VAL A 109 -32.07 1.23 -10.57
CA VAL A 109 -30.87 2.07 -10.71
C VAL A 109 -31.29 3.51 -10.57
N GLY A 110 -30.56 4.30 -9.76
CA GLY A 110 -30.85 5.72 -9.55
C GLY A 110 -31.99 5.99 -8.58
N ASP A 111 -32.43 5.01 -7.80
CA ASP A 111 -33.39 5.20 -6.71
C ASP A 111 -32.65 5.59 -5.42
N ASN A 112 -32.58 6.87 -5.17
CA ASN A 112 -31.90 7.46 -4.00
C ASN A 112 -32.83 7.63 -2.78
N VAL A 113 -33.91 6.89 -2.70
CA VAL A 113 -34.87 6.92 -1.57
C VAL A 113 -34.81 5.61 -0.79
N GLY A 114 -35.43 5.56 0.36
CA GLY A 114 -35.51 4.38 1.21
C GLY A 114 -34.61 4.47 2.46
N VAL A 115 -34.74 3.43 3.28
CA VAL A 115 -34.02 3.32 4.56
C VAL A 115 -32.81 2.41 4.35
N SER A 116 -31.64 2.89 4.78
CA SER A 116 -30.43 2.08 4.64
C SER A 116 -30.41 0.91 5.60
N ASP A 117 -30.20 -0.29 5.05
CA ASP A 117 -30.09 -1.54 5.80
C ASP A 117 -28.65 -1.89 6.18
N HIS A 118 -27.71 -1.45 5.37
CA HIS A 118 -26.34 -1.92 5.47
C HIS A 118 -25.31 -0.84 5.07
N VAL A 119 -24.07 -1.01 5.51
CA VAL A 119 -22.97 -0.09 5.19
C VAL A 119 -21.63 -0.83 5.19
N GLY A 120 -20.73 -0.40 4.30
CA GLY A 120 -19.33 -0.82 4.27
C GLY A 120 -18.41 0.32 3.87
N VAL A 121 -17.12 0.01 3.78
CA VAL A 121 -16.08 0.95 3.34
C VAL A 121 -15.53 0.49 1.99
N ALA A 122 -15.50 1.38 1.01
CA ALA A 122 -14.92 1.11 -0.30
C ALA A 122 -13.41 0.85 -0.15
N GLU A 123 -12.99 -0.37 -0.50
CA GLU A 123 -11.58 -0.74 -0.56
C GLU A 123 -10.94 -0.19 -1.83
N LYS A 124 -11.65 -0.31 -2.94
CA LYS A 124 -11.25 0.21 -4.26
C LYS A 124 -12.44 0.25 -5.22
N CYS A 125 -12.28 1.05 -6.26
CA CYS A 125 -13.19 1.06 -7.41
C CYS A 125 -12.37 1.23 -8.69
N ASP A 126 -12.67 0.44 -9.73
CA ASP A 126 -12.02 0.53 -11.05
C ASP A 126 -12.83 1.39 -12.06
N GLY A 127 -13.84 2.09 -11.58
CA GLY A 127 -14.79 2.85 -12.41
C GLY A 127 -16.05 2.07 -12.78
N ASN A 128 -16.04 0.75 -12.70
CA ASN A 128 -17.18 -0.14 -12.97
C ASN A 128 -17.58 -0.96 -11.75
N ILE A 129 -16.60 -1.53 -11.04
CA ILE A 129 -16.81 -2.40 -9.89
C ILE A 129 -16.25 -1.75 -8.64
N ILE A 130 -17.09 -1.65 -7.63
CA ILE A 130 -16.72 -1.23 -6.28
C ILE A 130 -16.47 -2.48 -5.46
N VAL A 131 -15.30 -2.61 -4.86
CA VAL A 131 -15.00 -3.61 -3.84
C VAL A 131 -15.16 -2.96 -2.47
N VAL A 132 -16.06 -3.50 -1.65
CA VAL A 132 -16.44 -2.95 -0.34
C VAL A 132 -16.12 -3.96 0.75
N ILE A 133 -15.55 -3.52 1.87
CA ILE A 133 -15.36 -4.33 3.07
C ILE A 133 -16.49 -4.01 4.03
N GLU A 134 -17.21 -5.03 4.46
CA GLU A 134 -18.44 -4.92 5.25
C GLU A 134 -18.33 -5.73 6.53
N GLY A 135 -18.78 -5.18 7.65
CA GLY A 135 -19.07 -5.95 8.86
C GLY A 135 -20.49 -6.51 8.82
N ASN A 136 -20.72 -7.57 9.54
CA ASN A 136 -22.03 -8.26 9.60
C ASN A 136 -22.54 -8.77 8.24
N LYS A 137 -21.64 -9.03 7.32
CA LYS A 137 -21.94 -9.71 6.08
C LYS A 137 -21.75 -11.21 6.29
N ASN A 138 -22.84 -12.01 6.17
CA ASN A 138 -22.82 -13.44 6.50
C ASN A 138 -22.22 -13.71 7.89
N ASP A 139 -22.64 -12.92 8.88
CA ASP A 139 -22.15 -12.95 10.26
C ASP A 139 -20.61 -12.79 10.36
N GLY A 140 -20.04 -11.99 9.48
CA GLY A 140 -18.58 -11.78 9.46
C GLY A 140 -18.14 -10.44 8.87
N VAL A 141 -16.82 -10.25 8.79
CA VAL A 141 -16.19 -9.17 8.02
C VAL A 141 -15.74 -9.75 6.68
N GLU A 142 -16.38 -9.33 5.60
CA GLU A 142 -16.17 -9.89 4.26
C GLU A 142 -16.15 -8.80 3.18
N ARG A 143 -15.66 -9.16 1.98
CA ARG A 143 -15.73 -8.32 0.80
C ARG A 143 -17.05 -8.54 0.04
N ARG A 144 -17.54 -7.45 -0.56
CA ARG A 144 -18.59 -7.46 -1.58
C ARG A 144 -18.08 -6.73 -2.82
N SER A 145 -18.43 -7.25 -4.00
CA SER A 145 -18.25 -6.52 -5.26
C SER A 145 -19.63 -6.12 -5.81
N ILE A 146 -19.79 -4.84 -6.14
CA ILE A 146 -21.02 -4.33 -6.77
C ILE A 146 -20.65 -3.40 -7.93
N GLN A 147 -21.56 -3.23 -8.87
CA GLN A 147 -21.36 -2.31 -9.98
C GLN A 147 -21.59 -0.86 -9.53
N VAL A 148 -20.82 0.08 -10.08
CA VAL A 148 -21.13 1.51 -10.02
C VAL A 148 -22.50 1.71 -10.71
N ASN A 149 -23.33 2.56 -10.14
CA ASN A 149 -24.71 2.75 -10.58
C ASN A 149 -25.53 1.45 -10.55
N GLY A 150 -25.14 0.53 -9.67
CA GLY A 150 -25.76 -0.77 -9.54
C GLY A 150 -26.97 -0.75 -8.61
N LYS A 151 -27.74 -1.84 -8.67
CA LYS A 151 -28.88 -2.09 -7.79
C LYS A 151 -28.46 -2.11 -6.32
N TYR A 152 -29.29 -1.64 -5.42
CA TYR A 152 -29.15 -1.60 -3.96
C TYR A 152 -28.21 -0.51 -3.41
N ILE A 153 -27.66 0.36 -4.22
CA ILE A 153 -26.88 1.49 -3.72
C ILE A 153 -27.86 2.56 -3.20
N ARG A 154 -27.75 2.89 -1.89
CA ARG A 154 -28.53 3.97 -1.27
C ARG A 154 -27.82 5.31 -1.37
N GLY A 155 -26.54 5.32 -1.54
CA GLY A 155 -25.67 6.50 -1.64
C GLY A 155 -24.35 6.32 -0.90
N PHE A 156 -23.61 7.42 -0.80
CA PHE A 156 -22.22 7.40 -0.30
C PHE A 156 -21.96 8.45 0.77
N GLY A 157 -21.22 8.03 1.82
CA GLY A 157 -20.56 8.93 2.73
C GLY A 157 -19.16 9.25 2.25
N VAL A 158 -18.82 10.51 2.03
CA VAL A 158 -17.54 10.96 1.46
C VAL A 158 -16.82 11.85 2.48
N PRO A 159 -16.10 11.27 3.46
CA PRO A 159 -15.36 12.05 4.45
C PRO A 159 -14.25 12.88 3.80
N LYS A 160 -13.99 14.07 4.36
CA LYS A 160 -12.92 14.96 3.90
C LYS A 160 -11.61 14.54 4.56
N TYR A 161 -10.85 13.71 3.86
CA TYR A 161 -9.51 13.31 4.29
C TYR A 161 -8.47 14.38 3.94
N ASP A 162 -7.32 14.37 4.60
CA ASP A 162 -6.25 15.35 4.35
C ASP A 162 -5.60 15.18 2.98
N ASP A 163 -5.68 13.97 2.41
CA ASP A 163 -5.25 13.67 1.05
C ASP A 163 -6.22 14.16 -0.04
N ASP A 164 -7.43 14.64 0.33
CA ASP A 164 -8.38 15.30 -0.58
C ASP A 164 -7.99 16.75 -0.91
N SER A 165 -7.12 17.39 -0.14
CA SER A 165 -6.73 18.79 -0.32
C SER A 165 -5.64 19.01 -1.39
N ALA A 166 -5.10 17.95 -1.98
CA ALA A 166 -4.31 18.05 -3.20
C ALA A 166 -5.25 18.29 -4.40
N PRO A 167 -4.87 19.13 -5.38
CA PRO A 167 -5.73 19.35 -6.54
C PRO A 167 -6.10 18.03 -7.18
N VAL A 168 -7.42 17.83 -7.38
CA VAL A 168 -8.00 16.61 -7.93
C VAL A 168 -7.53 16.42 -9.37
N ASN A 169 -6.37 15.82 -9.50
CA ASN A 169 -6.04 14.95 -10.61
C ASN A 169 -5.96 13.56 -10.01
N THR A 170 -7.12 12.94 -9.82
CA THR A 170 -7.18 11.59 -9.32
C THR A 170 -6.98 10.62 -10.48
N PRO A 171 -5.87 9.91 -10.48
CA PRO A 171 -5.96 8.54 -10.89
C PRO A 171 -6.27 7.71 -9.64
N SER A 172 -7.15 6.68 -9.77
CA SER A 172 -7.09 5.44 -8.99
C SER A 172 -5.67 5.21 -8.45
N LYS A 173 -5.52 4.51 -7.30
CA LYS A 173 -4.21 4.04 -6.83
C LYS A 173 -3.45 3.52 -8.05
N HIS A 174 -2.78 4.44 -8.77
CA HIS A 174 -1.94 4.08 -9.90
C HIS A 174 -0.80 3.30 -9.28
N GLU A 175 -0.81 2.03 -9.56
CA GLU A 175 0.41 1.28 -9.50
C GLU A 175 1.46 2.17 -10.12
N LYS A 176 2.45 2.61 -9.34
CA LYS A 176 3.51 3.46 -9.85
C LYS A 176 4.50 2.58 -10.58
N TYR A 177 4.72 2.89 -11.82
CA TYR A 177 5.70 2.18 -12.64
C TYR A 177 7.09 2.78 -12.42
N GLY A 178 8.04 1.92 -12.13
CA GLY A 178 9.43 2.29 -11.91
C GLY A 178 10.38 1.51 -12.78
N ILE A 179 11.61 1.97 -12.75
CA ILE A 179 12.76 1.24 -13.29
C ILE A 179 13.88 1.21 -12.26
N ASP A 180 14.65 0.14 -12.25
CA ASP A 180 15.91 0.14 -11.56
C ASP A 180 17.07 0.04 -12.56
N ILE A 181 18.09 0.86 -12.34
CA ILE A 181 19.19 1.06 -13.27
C ILE A 181 20.53 1.21 -12.57
N SER A 182 21.57 0.88 -13.32
CA SER A 182 22.96 1.06 -12.96
C SER A 182 23.76 1.61 -14.14
N ALA A 183 25.04 1.76 -14.01
CA ALA A 183 25.92 2.17 -15.12
C ALA A 183 25.78 1.26 -16.38
N ASN A 184 25.19 0.07 -16.25
CA ASN A 184 24.98 -0.85 -17.35
C ASN A 184 24.02 -0.30 -18.43
N GLN A 185 23.10 0.60 -18.05
CA GLN A 185 22.16 1.20 -18.99
C GLN A 185 22.78 2.33 -19.84
N GLY A 186 24.04 2.69 -19.58
CA GLY A 186 24.76 3.66 -20.39
C GLY A 186 24.21 5.09 -20.32
N ILE A 187 23.95 5.74 -21.44
CA ILE A 187 23.38 7.09 -21.49
C ILE A 187 21.86 6.99 -21.33
N VAL A 188 21.30 7.75 -20.41
CA VAL A 188 19.87 7.77 -20.11
C VAL A 188 19.29 9.19 -20.31
N ASP A 189 18.26 9.31 -21.14
CA ASP A 189 17.45 10.53 -21.27
C ASP A 189 16.25 10.46 -20.31
N PHE A 190 16.39 11.02 -19.11
CA PHE A 190 15.36 10.97 -18.08
C PHE A 190 14.07 11.73 -18.43
N ASN A 191 14.13 12.70 -19.33
CA ASN A 191 12.91 13.36 -19.82
C ASN A 191 12.07 12.38 -20.66
N LYS A 192 12.70 11.60 -21.54
CA LYS A 192 12.01 10.55 -22.27
C LYS A 192 11.55 9.40 -21.37
N VAL A 193 12.35 9.03 -20.36
CA VAL A 193 11.93 8.08 -19.33
C VAL A 193 10.63 8.53 -18.66
N LYS A 194 10.57 9.78 -18.22
CA LYS A 194 9.34 10.35 -17.62
C LYS A 194 8.15 10.37 -18.59
N GLN A 195 8.39 10.76 -19.86
CA GLN A 195 7.36 10.76 -20.90
C GLN A 195 6.85 9.35 -21.25
N SER A 196 7.63 8.31 -20.94
CA SER A 196 7.23 6.90 -21.12
C SER A 196 6.33 6.36 -20.01
N GLY A 197 5.87 7.22 -19.08
CA GLY A 197 4.99 6.83 -18.00
C GLY A 197 5.71 6.22 -16.78
N ILE A 198 7.01 6.47 -16.64
CA ILE A 198 7.77 6.06 -15.44
C ILE A 198 7.55 7.09 -14.34
N ASP A 199 7.21 6.60 -13.14
CA ASP A 199 6.88 7.41 -11.98
C ASP A 199 8.04 7.56 -10.99
N PHE A 200 8.99 6.60 -10.95
CA PHE A 200 10.15 6.62 -10.06
C PHE A 200 11.33 5.84 -10.61
N VAL A 201 12.51 6.10 -10.08
CA VAL A 201 13.76 5.42 -10.47
C VAL A 201 14.48 4.92 -9.23
N ILE A 202 15.06 3.70 -9.31
CA ILE A 202 15.92 3.14 -8.28
C ILE A 202 17.33 3.01 -8.87
N LEU A 203 18.31 3.66 -8.25
CA LEU A 203 19.69 3.71 -8.75
C LEU A 203 20.60 2.77 -7.98
N ARG A 204 21.48 2.04 -8.66
CA ARG A 204 22.57 1.37 -7.97
C ARG A 204 23.44 2.42 -7.26
N SER A 205 23.59 2.28 -5.95
CA SER A 205 24.37 3.22 -5.14
C SER A 205 25.88 3.00 -5.30
N THR A 206 26.36 1.88 -4.76
CA THR A 206 27.80 1.58 -4.71
C THR A 206 28.12 0.19 -5.28
N THR A 207 29.32 0.06 -5.78
CA THR A 207 29.91 -1.19 -6.26
C THR A 207 30.27 -2.13 -5.11
N LYS A 208 30.79 -3.33 -5.42
CA LYS A 208 31.28 -4.29 -4.42
C LYS A 208 32.30 -3.70 -3.47
N ASN A 209 33.16 -2.82 -3.96
CA ASN A 209 34.24 -2.20 -3.17
C ASN A 209 33.81 -0.92 -2.45
N GLY A 210 32.50 -0.63 -2.38
CA GLY A 210 31.96 0.56 -1.73
C GLY A 210 32.19 1.87 -2.49
N GLN A 211 32.74 1.82 -3.71
CA GLN A 211 32.87 3.00 -4.56
C GLN A 211 31.51 3.33 -5.20
N PRO A 212 31.20 4.61 -5.44
CA PRO A 212 29.99 4.99 -6.17
C PRO A 212 29.87 4.23 -7.50
N ASP A 213 28.64 3.89 -7.92
CA ASP A 213 28.41 3.55 -9.31
C ASP A 213 28.86 4.70 -10.21
N VAL A 214 29.59 4.40 -11.27
CA VAL A 214 30.27 5.43 -12.08
C VAL A 214 29.30 6.44 -12.72
N ARG A 215 28.03 6.09 -12.84
CA ARG A 215 26.99 6.99 -13.36
C ARG A 215 26.02 7.51 -12.29
N PHE A 216 26.25 7.18 -11.03
CA PHE A 216 25.31 7.53 -9.96
C PHE A 216 24.95 9.02 -9.93
N GLU A 217 25.96 9.89 -9.94
CA GLU A 217 25.72 11.35 -9.85
C GLU A 217 25.02 11.90 -11.12
N GLU A 218 25.40 11.41 -12.29
CA GLU A 218 24.74 11.73 -13.55
C GLU A 218 23.26 11.34 -13.52
N TYR A 219 22.97 10.12 -13.09
CA TYR A 219 21.61 9.59 -13.05
C TYR A 219 20.77 10.27 -11.97
N TYR A 220 21.34 10.46 -10.78
CA TYR A 220 20.64 11.14 -9.69
C TYR A 220 20.21 12.55 -10.11
N LYS A 221 21.11 13.32 -10.71
CA LYS A 221 20.84 14.66 -11.21
C LYS A 221 19.84 14.65 -12.36
N GLY A 222 20.00 13.74 -13.32
CA GLY A 222 19.11 13.61 -14.48
C GLY A 222 17.67 13.26 -14.05
N ALA A 223 17.49 12.24 -13.19
CA ALA A 223 16.19 11.84 -12.68
C ALA A 223 15.52 12.96 -11.86
N SER A 224 16.30 13.60 -10.96
CA SER A 224 15.79 14.72 -10.15
C SER A 224 15.34 15.90 -11.00
N ASN A 225 16.11 16.27 -12.03
CA ASN A 225 15.76 17.35 -12.95
C ASN A 225 14.50 17.03 -13.79
N ALA A 226 14.27 15.76 -14.12
CA ALA A 226 13.05 15.29 -14.78
C ALA A 226 11.85 15.17 -13.82
N GLY A 227 12.02 15.47 -12.51
CA GLY A 227 10.97 15.35 -11.51
C GLY A 227 10.59 13.89 -11.21
N LEU A 228 11.55 12.96 -11.34
CA LEU A 228 11.39 11.56 -10.95
C LEU A 228 11.90 11.37 -9.53
N PRO A 229 11.08 10.89 -8.58
CA PRO A 229 11.54 10.43 -7.29
C PRO A 229 12.64 9.38 -7.43
N VAL A 230 13.71 9.52 -6.64
CA VAL A 230 14.86 8.62 -6.67
C VAL A 230 14.94 7.83 -5.38
N SER A 231 15.08 6.52 -5.51
CA SER A 231 15.52 5.59 -4.45
C SER A 231 16.85 4.97 -4.85
N VAL A 232 17.50 4.27 -3.93
CA VAL A 232 18.76 3.59 -4.24
C VAL A 232 18.75 2.14 -3.79
N TYR A 233 19.53 1.29 -4.48
CA TYR A 233 19.79 -0.05 -4.01
C TYR A 233 21.29 -0.30 -3.81
N LYS A 234 21.60 -1.23 -2.91
CA LYS A 234 22.94 -1.77 -2.67
C LYS A 234 22.91 -3.27 -2.84
N TYR A 235 23.55 -3.78 -3.88
CA TYR A 235 23.80 -5.22 -4.02
C TYR A 235 24.81 -5.65 -2.95
N SER A 236 24.37 -6.53 -2.03
CA SER A 236 25.18 -6.94 -0.89
C SER A 236 26.06 -8.13 -1.23
N TYR A 237 27.33 -8.01 -0.86
CA TYR A 237 28.32 -9.10 -0.89
C TYR A 237 28.79 -9.46 0.53
N ALA A 238 28.24 -8.82 1.56
CA ALA A 238 28.69 -8.95 2.93
C ALA A 238 28.53 -10.39 3.44
N LYS A 239 29.56 -10.92 4.10
CA LYS A 239 29.59 -12.22 4.75
C LYS A 239 29.72 -12.14 6.26
N SER A 240 29.77 -10.94 6.78
CA SER A 240 29.86 -10.64 8.21
C SER A 240 29.09 -9.38 8.56
N VAL A 241 28.76 -9.22 9.84
CA VAL A 241 28.12 -8.00 10.39
C VAL A 241 28.97 -6.76 10.07
N ALA A 242 30.29 -6.84 10.24
CA ALA A 242 31.19 -5.72 9.97
C ALA A 242 31.21 -5.31 8.49
N GLU A 243 31.13 -6.29 7.57
CA GLU A 243 31.04 -6.00 6.13
C GLU A 243 29.70 -5.35 5.78
N ALA A 244 28.60 -5.85 6.34
CA ALA A 244 27.28 -5.26 6.13
C ALA A 244 27.19 -3.80 6.63
N GLN A 245 27.81 -3.51 7.77
CA GLN A 245 27.92 -2.14 8.29
C GLN A 245 28.72 -1.23 7.35
N LYS A 246 29.87 -1.70 6.84
CA LYS A 246 30.67 -0.97 5.85
C LYS A 246 29.90 -0.72 4.54
N GLU A 247 29.13 -1.68 4.08
CA GLU A 247 28.27 -1.49 2.90
C GLU A 247 27.23 -0.38 3.16
N ALA A 248 26.56 -0.39 4.31
CA ALA A 248 25.60 0.65 4.71
C ALA A 248 26.26 2.03 4.81
N GLU A 249 27.42 2.12 5.49
CA GLU A 249 28.20 3.35 5.63
C GLU A 249 28.61 3.93 4.27
N SER A 250 28.96 3.08 3.31
CA SER A 250 29.32 3.51 1.95
C SER A 250 28.14 4.17 1.23
N VAL A 251 26.94 3.62 1.39
CA VAL A 251 25.71 4.18 0.82
C VAL A 251 25.34 5.51 1.50
N ILE A 252 25.37 5.54 2.83
CA ILE A 252 25.10 6.74 3.63
C ILE A 252 26.07 7.88 3.24
N LYS A 253 27.35 7.57 3.12
CA LYS A 253 28.38 8.54 2.68
C LYS A 253 28.10 9.07 1.27
N LEU A 254 27.73 8.19 0.32
CA LEU A 254 27.38 8.57 -1.03
C LEU A 254 26.17 9.50 -1.05
N LEU A 255 25.14 9.17 -0.29
CA LEU A 255 23.91 9.95 -0.24
C LEU A 255 24.11 11.34 0.37
N ASN A 256 25.04 11.50 1.29
CA ASN A 256 25.42 12.78 1.86
C ASN A 256 24.23 13.65 2.27
N GLY A 257 23.28 13.07 3.01
CA GLY A 257 22.05 13.73 3.48
C GLY A 257 20.90 13.82 2.46
N ARG A 258 21.05 13.35 1.22
CA ARG A 258 19.96 13.22 0.26
C ARG A 258 18.92 12.25 0.80
N LYS A 259 17.68 12.68 0.89
CA LYS A 259 16.60 11.83 1.41
C LYS A 259 16.03 10.94 0.30
N CYS A 260 16.17 9.64 0.48
CA CYS A 260 15.57 8.61 -0.40
C CYS A 260 15.45 7.29 0.35
N GLU A 261 14.67 6.35 -0.20
CA GLU A 261 14.62 4.97 0.30
C GLU A 261 15.91 4.22 -0.09
N ILE A 262 16.40 3.35 0.80
CA ILE A 262 17.55 2.46 0.53
C ILE A 262 17.04 1.02 0.52
N TRP A 263 17.35 0.30 -0.55
CA TRP A 263 17.02 -1.12 -0.71
C TRP A 263 18.28 -1.95 -0.59
N LEU A 264 18.30 -2.86 0.40
CA LEU A 264 19.36 -3.87 0.52
C LEU A 264 19.02 -5.03 -0.43
N ASP A 265 19.83 -5.23 -1.43
CA ASP A 265 19.67 -6.27 -2.43
C ASP A 265 20.39 -7.56 -1.99
N MET A 266 19.59 -8.57 -1.67
CA MET A 266 19.98 -9.84 -1.08
C MET A 266 19.74 -10.99 -2.07
N GLU A 267 20.72 -11.30 -2.90
CA GLU A 267 20.62 -12.40 -3.88
C GLU A 267 21.96 -13.05 -4.22
N ASP A 268 23.07 -12.62 -3.61
CA ASP A 268 24.39 -13.17 -3.89
C ASP A 268 24.53 -14.60 -3.37
N GLN A 269 24.75 -15.54 -4.29
CA GLN A 269 24.84 -16.97 -3.97
C GLN A 269 25.95 -17.29 -2.96
N SER A 270 27.00 -16.48 -2.89
CA SER A 270 28.09 -16.69 -1.95
C SER A 270 27.70 -16.45 -0.48
N GLN A 271 26.51 -15.89 -0.24
CA GLN A 271 25.93 -15.70 1.10
C GLN A 271 25.12 -16.92 1.57
N ILE A 272 24.70 -17.80 0.67
CA ILE A 272 23.87 -18.98 1.00
C ILE A 272 24.49 -19.84 2.10
N PRO A 273 25.82 -20.13 2.10
CA PRO A 273 26.43 -20.95 3.15
C PRO A 273 26.32 -20.36 4.58
N LEU A 274 26.00 -19.08 4.72
CA LEU A 274 25.78 -18.45 6.02
C LEU A 274 24.49 -18.92 6.72
N GLY A 275 23.59 -19.58 5.95
CA GLY A 275 22.28 -19.98 6.46
C GLY A 275 21.36 -18.80 6.79
N LYS A 276 20.11 -19.10 7.15
CA LYS A 276 19.11 -18.06 7.46
C LYS A 276 19.53 -17.14 8.60
N ASP A 277 20.21 -17.67 9.61
CA ASP A 277 20.63 -16.88 10.77
C ASP A 277 21.77 -15.89 10.41
N GLY A 278 22.77 -16.35 9.66
CA GLY A 278 23.85 -15.47 9.18
C GLY A 278 23.32 -14.38 8.24
N ILE A 279 22.44 -14.74 7.31
CA ILE A 279 21.77 -13.79 6.42
C ILE A 279 20.95 -12.76 7.23
N ALA A 280 20.20 -13.20 8.25
CA ALA A 280 19.44 -12.28 9.11
C ALA A 280 20.34 -11.32 9.88
N LEU A 281 21.52 -11.74 10.32
CA LEU A 281 22.50 -10.84 10.97
C LEU A 281 23.02 -9.77 10.01
N ILE A 282 23.33 -10.13 8.76
CA ILE A 282 23.76 -9.18 7.72
C ILE A 282 22.65 -8.17 7.44
N ILE A 283 21.43 -8.64 7.19
CA ILE A 283 20.28 -7.76 6.95
C ILE A 283 20.08 -6.81 8.13
N THR A 284 20.04 -7.34 9.35
CA THR A 284 19.84 -6.52 10.55
C THR A 284 20.93 -5.46 10.71
N ALA A 285 22.20 -5.81 10.48
CA ALA A 285 23.32 -4.89 10.60
C ALA A 285 23.21 -3.74 9.59
N PHE A 286 22.95 -4.05 8.32
CA PHE A 286 22.80 -3.04 7.28
C PHE A 286 21.61 -2.12 7.56
N LEU A 287 20.41 -2.70 7.77
CA LEU A 287 19.19 -1.91 7.98
C LEU A 287 19.31 -1.03 9.24
N THR A 288 19.83 -1.57 10.34
CA THR A 288 20.00 -0.79 11.58
C THR A 288 20.96 0.38 11.39
N THR A 289 22.03 0.20 10.62
CA THR A 289 23.00 1.28 10.33
C THR A 289 22.33 2.40 9.51
N CYS A 290 21.55 2.05 8.48
CA CYS A 290 20.82 3.02 7.66
C CYS A 290 19.73 3.76 8.45
N VAL A 291 18.93 3.02 9.26
CA VAL A 291 17.87 3.61 10.10
C VAL A 291 18.46 4.58 11.13
N LYS A 292 19.57 4.24 11.77
CA LYS A 292 20.26 5.16 12.71
C LYS A 292 20.72 6.45 12.02
N ALA A 293 21.02 6.40 10.74
CA ALA A 293 21.36 7.56 9.93
C ALA A 293 20.13 8.32 9.39
N GLY A 294 18.90 7.88 9.72
CA GLY A 294 17.65 8.55 9.37
C GLY A 294 17.08 8.18 7.99
N TYR A 295 17.48 7.04 7.43
CA TYR A 295 16.96 6.56 6.14
C TYR A 295 15.85 5.52 6.30
N ASP A 296 14.86 5.59 5.41
CA ASP A 296 13.91 4.52 5.18
C ASP A 296 14.59 3.37 4.43
N VAL A 297 14.32 2.13 4.88
CA VAL A 297 15.00 0.96 4.35
C VAL A 297 14.04 -0.18 4.02
N GLY A 298 14.41 -0.99 3.04
CA GLY A 298 13.73 -2.22 2.67
C GLY A 298 14.70 -3.26 2.14
N ILE A 299 14.19 -4.41 1.78
CA ILE A 299 14.97 -5.54 1.27
C ILE A 299 14.47 -5.85 -0.15
N TYR A 300 15.41 -5.89 -1.12
CA TYR A 300 15.15 -6.51 -2.40
C TYR A 300 15.68 -7.94 -2.36
N CYS A 301 14.91 -8.85 -2.93
CA CYS A 301 15.35 -10.19 -3.27
C CYS A 301 14.39 -10.83 -4.28
N ASN A 302 14.84 -11.89 -4.97
CA ASN A 302 13.92 -12.68 -5.76
C ASN A 302 13.02 -13.58 -4.86
N LEU A 303 11.91 -14.08 -5.42
CA LEU A 303 10.94 -14.88 -4.66
C LEU A 303 11.55 -16.15 -4.05
N ASN A 304 12.56 -16.76 -4.72
CA ASN A 304 13.25 -17.93 -4.16
C ASN A 304 14.03 -17.57 -2.89
N TRP A 305 14.76 -16.46 -2.90
CA TRP A 305 15.46 -15.95 -1.72
C TRP A 305 14.50 -15.64 -0.58
N TYR A 306 13.41 -14.93 -0.87
CA TYR A 306 12.39 -14.65 0.12
C TYR A 306 11.88 -15.92 0.81
N LYS A 307 11.56 -16.97 0.03
CA LYS A 307 11.01 -18.21 0.59
C LYS A 307 12.03 -19.03 1.37
N ASN A 308 13.24 -19.14 0.86
CA ASN A 308 14.19 -20.15 1.30
C ASN A 308 15.32 -19.62 2.20
N TYR A 309 15.68 -18.33 2.10
CA TYR A 309 16.85 -17.78 2.79
C TYR A 309 16.53 -16.64 3.75
N ILE A 310 15.42 -15.92 3.55
CA ILE A 310 15.00 -14.88 4.49
C ILE A 310 14.29 -15.53 5.70
N LYS A 311 14.71 -15.15 6.92
CA LYS A 311 14.13 -15.63 8.17
C LYS A 311 12.75 -15.03 8.41
N ASP A 312 11.84 -15.80 9.01
CA ASP A 312 10.45 -15.37 9.20
C ASP A 312 10.30 -14.14 10.11
N ASP A 313 11.22 -13.94 11.04
CA ASP A 313 11.20 -12.74 11.89
C ASP A 313 11.51 -11.47 11.07
N ILE A 314 12.43 -11.55 10.11
CA ILE A 314 12.71 -10.46 9.15
C ILE A 314 11.48 -10.20 8.27
N LYS A 315 10.81 -11.25 7.77
CA LYS A 315 9.60 -11.12 6.94
C LYS A 315 8.43 -10.43 7.67
N LYS A 316 8.39 -10.53 9.00
CA LYS A 316 7.32 -9.91 9.82
C LYS A 316 7.45 -8.40 9.94
N ILE A 317 8.67 -7.86 9.90
CA ILE A 317 8.98 -6.48 10.27
C ILE A 317 9.52 -5.62 9.12
N CYS A 318 10.00 -6.24 8.03
CA CYS A 318 10.61 -5.51 6.92
C CYS A 318 9.65 -5.33 5.75
N ARG A 319 9.92 -4.31 4.95
CA ARG A 319 9.31 -4.08 3.63
C ARG A 319 10.15 -4.79 2.58
N PHE A 320 9.47 -5.36 1.56
CA PHE A 320 10.12 -6.12 0.50
C PHE A 320 9.82 -5.57 -0.89
N TRP A 321 10.84 -5.53 -1.71
CA TRP A 321 10.79 -5.42 -3.15
C TRP A 321 11.16 -6.79 -3.71
N ILE A 322 10.21 -7.47 -4.37
CA ILE A 322 10.34 -8.88 -4.76
C ILE A 322 10.45 -9.01 -6.28
N ALA A 323 11.50 -9.65 -6.76
CA ALA A 323 11.63 -10.01 -8.17
C ALA A 323 10.97 -11.36 -8.48
N ARG A 324 10.11 -11.35 -9.51
CA ARG A 324 9.55 -12.54 -10.14
C ARG A 324 9.06 -12.23 -11.55
N TYR A 325 9.68 -12.79 -12.55
CA TYR A 325 9.52 -12.38 -13.95
C TYR A 325 8.57 -13.25 -14.77
N GLY A 326 8.10 -14.40 -14.27
CA GLY A 326 7.37 -15.36 -15.09
C GLY A 326 8.20 -15.77 -16.32
N LYS A 327 7.64 -15.59 -17.52
CA LYS A 327 8.35 -15.86 -18.79
C LYS A 327 9.39 -14.81 -19.16
N ASN A 328 9.45 -13.70 -18.46
CA ASN A 328 10.40 -12.59 -18.67
C ASN A 328 10.45 -12.09 -20.13
N THR A 329 9.30 -11.71 -20.65
CA THR A 329 9.14 -11.26 -22.05
C THR A 329 9.23 -9.74 -22.22
N GLY A 330 9.49 -8.99 -21.16
CA GLY A 330 9.42 -7.52 -21.14
C GLY A 330 8.00 -7.00 -20.79
N GLN A 331 7.00 -7.86 -20.80
CA GLN A 331 5.61 -7.52 -20.44
C GLN A 331 5.28 -8.05 -19.05
N MET A 332 4.42 -7.33 -18.34
CA MET A 332 3.92 -7.75 -17.03
C MET A 332 2.96 -8.93 -17.19
N ASP A 333 3.23 -10.02 -16.47
CA ASP A 333 2.30 -11.14 -16.31
C ASP A 333 1.76 -11.12 -14.87
N VAL A 334 0.60 -10.50 -14.69
CA VAL A 334 -0.03 -10.31 -13.37
C VAL A 334 -0.27 -11.64 -12.66
N SER A 335 -0.46 -12.75 -13.39
CA SER A 335 -0.62 -14.08 -12.80
C SER A 335 0.61 -14.56 -12.04
N THR A 336 1.76 -13.95 -12.30
CA THR A 336 3.03 -14.26 -11.61
C THR A 336 3.33 -13.34 -10.44
N LYS A 337 2.51 -12.31 -10.18
CA LYS A 337 2.71 -11.37 -9.07
C LYS A 337 2.82 -12.13 -7.75
N PRO A 338 3.91 -11.95 -6.97
CA PRO A 338 4.03 -12.63 -5.69
C PRO A 338 2.98 -12.12 -4.70
N ASP A 339 2.34 -13.06 -4.00
CA ASP A 339 1.53 -12.74 -2.83
C ASP A 339 2.31 -13.17 -1.58
N VAL A 340 3.11 -12.24 -1.05
CA VAL A 340 3.95 -12.49 0.12
C VAL A 340 3.90 -11.32 1.09
N LYS A 341 4.05 -11.64 2.38
CA LYS A 341 3.97 -10.65 3.46
C LYS A 341 5.07 -9.59 3.33
N GLY A 342 4.67 -8.33 3.51
CA GLY A 342 5.58 -7.19 3.50
C GLY A 342 6.02 -6.71 2.12
N MET A 343 5.53 -7.34 1.04
CA MET A 343 5.82 -6.86 -0.30
C MET A 343 5.13 -5.51 -0.56
N VAL A 344 5.92 -4.52 -0.92
CA VAL A 344 5.47 -3.17 -1.28
C VAL A 344 5.82 -2.83 -2.73
N MET A 345 6.69 -3.62 -3.36
CA MET A 345 7.11 -3.42 -4.73
C MET A 345 7.44 -4.77 -5.40
N TRP A 346 7.12 -4.88 -6.68
CA TRP A 346 7.37 -6.06 -7.50
C TRP A 346 8.17 -5.68 -8.73
N GLN A 347 9.35 -6.30 -8.91
CA GLN A 347 10.10 -6.27 -10.16
C GLN A 347 9.59 -7.40 -11.05
N TYR A 348 8.90 -7.04 -12.13
CA TYR A 348 8.15 -8.01 -12.94
C TYR A 348 8.86 -8.46 -14.20
N THR A 349 9.92 -7.78 -14.63
CA THR A 349 10.75 -8.16 -15.77
C THR A 349 12.13 -7.52 -15.71
N SER A 350 13.11 -8.18 -16.28
CA SER A 350 14.45 -7.62 -16.56
C SER A 350 14.67 -7.37 -18.06
N LYS A 351 13.60 -7.37 -18.85
CA LYS A 351 13.64 -7.18 -20.32
C LYS A 351 12.69 -6.10 -20.79
N GLY A 352 12.38 -5.13 -19.92
CA GLY A 352 11.57 -3.99 -20.29
C GLY A 352 12.24 -3.11 -21.33
N SER A 353 11.45 -2.28 -22.01
CA SER A 353 11.89 -1.26 -22.94
C SER A 353 11.25 0.06 -22.59
N VAL A 354 12.05 1.09 -22.36
CA VAL A 354 11.61 2.42 -21.94
C VAL A 354 12.26 3.48 -22.83
N GLY A 355 11.48 4.43 -23.30
CA GLY A 355 12.02 5.55 -24.07
C GLY A 355 13.10 6.30 -23.30
N GLY A 356 14.23 6.58 -23.95
CA GLY A 356 15.38 7.23 -23.30
C GLY A 356 16.43 6.27 -22.74
N ILE A 357 16.20 4.96 -22.78
CA ILE A 357 17.18 3.92 -22.42
C ILE A 357 17.40 3.00 -23.61
N SER A 358 18.65 2.68 -23.91
CA SER A 358 19.00 1.73 -24.95
C SER A 358 19.16 0.33 -24.34
N GLY A 359 18.48 -0.67 -24.92
CA GLY A 359 18.52 -2.06 -24.45
C GLY A 359 17.48 -2.35 -23.36
N ASN A 360 17.72 -3.45 -22.65
CA ASN A 360 16.81 -3.92 -21.61
C ASN A 360 16.95 -3.12 -20.33
N VAL A 361 15.82 -2.97 -19.63
CA VAL A 361 15.76 -2.33 -18.32
C VAL A 361 14.84 -3.13 -17.40
N ASP A 362 15.19 -3.16 -16.12
CA ASP A 362 14.38 -3.76 -15.08
C ASP A 362 13.18 -2.88 -14.80
N MET A 363 11.99 -3.48 -14.73
CA MET A 363 10.72 -2.77 -14.57
C MET A 363 10.04 -3.16 -13.28
N ASP A 364 9.59 -2.15 -12.57
CA ASP A 364 9.00 -2.25 -11.24
C ASP A 364 7.57 -1.72 -11.20
N ILE A 365 6.82 -2.25 -10.23
CA ILE A 365 5.52 -1.72 -9.89
C ILE A 365 5.41 -1.60 -8.38
N LYS A 366 5.09 -0.40 -7.90
CA LYS A 366 4.88 -0.09 -6.49
C LYS A 366 3.39 0.11 -6.23
N ASN A 367 2.85 -0.60 -5.22
CA ASN A 367 1.44 -0.48 -4.81
C ASN A 367 1.22 0.76 -3.95
#